data_84388ea5e1c6c425f370a14833a6f219
#
_entry.id   84388ea5e1c6c425f370a14833a6f219
#
_cell.length_a   1.000
_cell.length_b   1.000
_cell.length_c   1.000
_cell.angle_alpha   90.00
_cell.angle_beta   90.00
_cell.angle_gamma   90.00
#
_symmetry.space_group_name_H-M   'P 1'
#
loop_
_entity.id
_entity.type
_entity.pdbx_description
1 polymer ?
#
loop_
_entity_poly.entity_id
_entity_poly.type
_entity_poly.pdbx_seq_one_letter_code
_entity_poly.pdbx_strand_id
1 'polypeptide(L)'
;HPVKTRIVYCKDKDRTREEELTEFDFLGYTFKAKYIKCRDGKIRYNFIASVSKSSSKNFRDKIKFMEIHKKTGCKINIIAEMLNPLIRGWMNYFGKFNPSAMRGTLQCIERRVIKWAMCKYKNFRGRRRRAEKWLCTVRQREPKLFAHWSNLYSYC
;
A
#
# COMPACT_ATOMS: atom_id res chain seq x y z
N HIS A 1 -25.37 17.07 13.02
CA HIS A 1 -26.26 16.00 12.55
C HIS A 1 -25.97 14.74 13.38
N PRO A 2 -26.93 14.18 14.13
CA PRO A 2 -26.67 13.14 15.15
C PRO A 2 -25.97 11.88 14.60
N VAL A 3 -26.22 11.52 13.34
CA VAL A 3 -25.60 10.36 12.71
C VAL A 3 -24.16 10.62 12.20
N LYS A 4 -23.83 11.89 11.91
CA LYS A 4 -22.52 12.27 11.32
C LYS A 4 -21.56 12.91 12.34
N THR A 5 -22.06 13.35 13.49
CA THR A 5 -21.25 13.94 14.55
C THR A 5 -20.91 12.88 15.59
N ARG A 6 -19.62 12.66 15.84
CA ARG A 6 -19.12 11.67 16.80
C ARG A 6 -18.05 12.29 17.68
N ILE A 7 -18.11 12.02 18.97
CA ILE A 7 -17.04 12.32 19.91
C ILE A 7 -16.13 11.11 19.94
N VAL A 8 -14.84 11.30 19.71
CA VAL A 8 -13.84 10.22 19.68
C VAL A 8 -12.82 10.49 20.77
N TYR A 9 -12.57 9.50 21.59
CA TYR A 9 -11.59 9.56 22.64
C TYR A 9 -10.18 9.34 22.08
N CYS A 10 -9.36 10.38 22.12
CA CYS A 10 -7.96 10.32 21.71
C CYS A 10 -7.12 9.73 22.86
N LYS A 11 -6.99 8.41 22.89
CA LYS A 11 -6.22 7.70 23.90
C LYS A 11 -4.73 8.03 23.81
N ASP A 12 -4.12 8.44 24.91
CA ASP A 12 -2.67 8.55 25.08
C ASP A 12 -2.16 7.54 26.12
N LYS A 13 -0.85 7.58 26.43
CA LYS A 13 -0.23 6.60 27.34
C LYS A 13 -0.78 6.65 28.76
N ASP A 14 -1.16 7.83 29.23
CA ASP A 14 -1.51 8.10 30.63
C ASP A 14 -3.03 8.00 30.86
N ARG A 15 -3.81 7.83 29.80
CA ARG A 15 -5.27 7.72 29.85
C ARG A 15 -5.72 6.27 29.85
N THR A 16 -6.30 5.85 30.97
CA THR A 16 -6.75 4.45 31.20
C THR A 16 -8.22 4.21 30.92
N ARG A 17 -9.02 5.27 30.64
CA ARG A 17 -10.45 5.10 30.32
C ARG A 17 -10.67 4.20 29.12
N GLU A 18 -11.55 3.24 29.25
CA GLU A 18 -12.09 2.45 28.15
C GLU A 18 -13.31 3.16 27.58
N GLU A 19 -13.17 3.69 26.39
CA GLU A 19 -14.23 4.37 25.66
C GLU A 19 -14.53 3.59 24.36
N GLU A 20 -15.81 3.54 23.97
CA GLU A 20 -16.26 2.74 22.81
C GLU A 20 -15.66 3.20 21.48
N LEU A 21 -15.40 4.52 21.31
CA LEU A 21 -14.91 5.11 20.06
C LEU A 21 -13.50 5.67 20.26
N THR A 22 -12.51 4.87 19.89
CA THR A 22 -11.07 5.24 19.94
C THR A 22 -10.45 5.48 18.57
N GLU A 23 -11.21 5.31 17.50
CA GLU A 23 -10.74 5.56 16.13
C GLU A 23 -11.87 6.13 15.26
N PHE A 24 -11.50 6.91 14.23
CA PHE A 24 -12.44 7.40 13.22
C PHE A 24 -11.80 7.49 11.84
N ASP A 25 -12.62 7.37 10.81
CA ASP A 25 -12.22 7.55 9.42
C ASP A 25 -12.59 8.96 8.94
N PHE A 26 -11.60 9.67 8.36
CA PHE A 26 -11.80 10.98 7.74
C PHE A 26 -10.93 11.12 6.50
N LEU A 27 -11.51 11.57 5.40
CA LEU A 27 -10.83 11.74 4.10
C LEU A 27 -9.98 10.53 3.67
N GLY A 28 -10.46 9.32 3.96
CA GLY A 28 -9.77 8.09 3.59
C GLY A 28 -8.64 7.68 4.53
N TYR A 29 -8.41 8.43 5.59
CA TYR A 29 -7.52 8.06 6.68
C TYR A 29 -8.30 7.52 7.87
N THR A 30 -7.72 6.55 8.57
CA THR A 30 -8.13 6.14 9.91
C THR A 30 -7.21 6.82 10.93
N PHE A 31 -7.80 7.59 11.82
CA PHE A 31 -7.13 8.23 12.94
C PHE A 31 -7.29 7.35 14.17
N LYS A 32 -6.17 6.90 14.74
CA LYS A 32 -6.16 6.07 15.96
C LYS A 32 -4.85 6.13 16.70
N ALA A 33 -4.91 5.83 17.99
CA ALA A 33 -3.73 5.70 18.82
C ALA A 33 -2.91 4.46 18.44
N LYS A 34 -1.58 4.63 18.34
CA LYS A 34 -0.61 3.56 18.03
C LYS A 34 0.73 3.80 18.69
N TYR A 35 1.43 2.72 18.96
CA TYR A 35 2.86 2.78 19.29
C TYR A 35 3.66 3.08 18.03
N ILE A 36 4.47 4.13 18.08
CA ILE A 36 5.37 4.55 16.99
C ILE A 36 6.79 4.66 17.52
N LYS A 37 7.76 4.20 16.72
CA LYS A 37 9.18 4.43 16.97
C LYS A 37 9.55 5.82 16.45
N CYS A 38 9.92 6.70 17.37
CA CYS A 38 10.36 8.06 17.05
C CYS A 38 11.80 8.05 16.49
N ARG A 39 12.26 9.18 15.92
CA ARG A 39 13.63 9.34 15.39
C ARG A 39 14.70 9.16 16.47
N ASP A 40 14.39 9.45 17.72
CA ASP A 40 15.24 9.24 18.90
C ASP A 40 15.33 7.78 19.35
N GLY A 41 14.75 6.86 18.59
CA GLY A 41 14.69 5.42 18.87
C GLY A 41 13.66 5.02 19.95
N LYS A 42 13.05 5.97 20.66
CA LYS A 42 12.05 5.70 21.70
C LYS A 42 10.70 5.32 21.10
N ILE A 43 10.00 4.42 21.75
CA ILE A 43 8.63 4.04 21.38
C ILE A 43 7.68 4.94 22.16
N ARG A 44 6.81 5.66 21.45
CA ARG A 44 5.79 6.52 22.04
C ARG A 44 4.40 6.11 21.54
N TYR A 45 3.41 6.27 22.42
CA TYR A 45 2.00 6.03 22.07
C TYR A 45 1.40 7.36 21.60
N ASN A 46 1.02 7.42 20.32
CA ASN A 46 0.53 8.64 19.70
C ASN A 46 -0.71 8.39 18.87
N PHE A 47 -1.56 9.42 18.75
CA PHE A 47 -2.74 9.41 17.89
C PHE A 47 -2.33 9.82 16.47
N ILE A 48 -2.35 8.87 15.53
CA ILE A 48 -1.83 9.07 14.17
C ILE A 48 -2.83 8.70 13.08
N ALA A 49 -2.67 9.38 11.93
CA ALA A 49 -3.39 9.04 10.71
C ALA A 49 -2.69 7.89 9.96
N SER A 50 -3.47 6.94 9.49
CA SER A 50 -3.01 5.87 8.59
C SER A 50 -4.02 5.71 7.46
N VAL A 51 -3.61 5.18 6.31
CA VAL A 51 -4.56 4.85 5.24
C VAL A 51 -5.65 3.92 5.78
N SER A 52 -6.93 4.24 5.50
CA SER A 52 -8.06 3.45 5.96
C SER A 52 -8.17 2.11 5.23
N LYS A 53 -8.85 1.14 5.86
CA LYS A 53 -9.13 -0.16 5.24
C LYS A 53 -9.96 0.00 3.96
N SER A 54 -10.93 0.91 3.96
CA SER A 54 -11.78 1.22 2.80
C SER A 54 -10.98 1.80 1.64
N SER A 55 -10.11 2.81 1.90
CA SER A 55 -9.24 3.40 0.88
C SER A 55 -8.26 2.39 0.30
N SER A 56 -7.66 1.55 1.15
CA SER A 56 -6.79 0.47 0.71
C SER A 56 -7.53 -0.56 -0.15
N LYS A 57 -8.77 -0.91 0.22
CA LYS A 57 -9.62 -1.81 -0.58
C LYS A 57 -9.94 -1.18 -1.93
N ASN A 58 -10.43 0.06 -1.95
CA ASN A 58 -10.79 0.77 -3.18
C ASN A 58 -9.61 0.85 -4.16
N PHE A 59 -8.40 1.12 -3.66
CA PHE A 59 -7.20 1.15 -4.50
C PHE A 59 -6.89 -0.24 -5.08
N ARG A 60 -6.93 -1.30 -4.25
CA ARG A 60 -6.73 -2.68 -4.73
C ARG A 60 -7.77 -3.09 -5.77
N ASP A 61 -9.02 -2.66 -5.60
CA ASP A 61 -10.09 -2.96 -6.54
C ASP A 61 -9.89 -2.21 -7.87
N LYS A 62 -9.45 -0.94 -7.85
CA LYS A 62 -9.04 -0.21 -9.06
C LYS A 62 -7.95 -0.95 -9.83
N ILE A 63 -6.88 -1.37 -9.15
CA ILE A 63 -5.80 -2.15 -9.79
C ILE A 63 -6.30 -3.51 -10.31
N LYS A 64 -7.23 -4.15 -9.59
CA LYS A 64 -7.86 -5.40 -10.04
C LYS A 64 -8.66 -5.20 -11.32
N PHE A 65 -9.42 -4.11 -11.40
CA PHE A 65 -10.29 -3.76 -12.53
C PHE A 65 -9.51 -3.50 -13.83
N MET A 66 -8.25 -3.08 -13.73
CA MET A 66 -7.37 -2.88 -14.90
C MET A 66 -7.04 -4.19 -15.62
N GLU A 67 -7.28 -5.35 -15.00
CA GLU A 67 -7.09 -6.70 -15.54
C GLU A 67 -5.75 -6.89 -16.29
N ILE A 68 -4.67 -6.32 -15.74
CA ILE A 68 -3.35 -6.31 -16.39
C ILE A 68 -2.88 -7.72 -16.79
N HIS A 69 -3.32 -8.75 -16.08
CA HIS A 69 -2.99 -10.14 -16.39
C HIS A 69 -3.49 -10.60 -17.77
N LYS A 70 -4.52 -9.95 -18.32
CA LYS A 70 -5.04 -10.21 -19.67
C LYS A 70 -4.21 -9.50 -20.76
N LYS A 71 -3.40 -8.49 -20.41
CA LYS A 71 -2.59 -7.69 -21.34
C LYS A 71 -1.25 -8.37 -21.65
N THR A 72 -1.30 -9.61 -22.11
CA THR A 72 -0.10 -10.44 -22.39
C THR A 72 0.71 -9.96 -23.60
N GLY A 73 0.11 -9.20 -24.52
CA GLY A 73 0.80 -8.54 -25.63
C GLY A 73 1.73 -7.40 -25.19
N CYS A 74 1.44 -6.75 -24.06
CA CYS A 74 2.22 -5.60 -23.60
C CYS A 74 3.58 -6.02 -23.01
N LYS A 75 4.60 -5.15 -23.18
CA LYS A 75 5.86 -5.24 -22.43
C LYS A 75 5.67 -4.72 -21.00
N ILE A 76 6.59 -5.08 -20.09
CA ILE A 76 6.51 -4.68 -18.67
C ILE A 76 6.52 -3.14 -18.51
N ASN A 77 7.24 -2.43 -19.38
CA ASN A 77 7.31 -0.96 -19.36
C ASN A 77 5.93 -0.34 -19.59
N ILE A 78 5.16 -0.86 -20.55
CA ILE A 78 3.78 -0.41 -20.80
C ILE A 78 2.88 -0.70 -19.59
N ILE A 79 3.06 -1.85 -18.94
CA ILE A 79 2.33 -2.16 -17.69
C ILE A 79 2.70 -1.16 -16.58
N ALA A 80 3.98 -0.78 -16.49
CA ALA A 80 4.44 0.22 -15.52
C ALA A 80 3.86 1.61 -15.82
N GLU A 81 3.88 2.05 -17.07
CA GLU A 81 3.29 3.32 -17.54
C GLU A 81 1.80 3.42 -17.18
N MET A 82 1.06 2.34 -17.34
CA MET A 82 -0.36 2.29 -16.98
C MET A 82 -0.61 2.37 -15.47
N LEU A 83 0.26 1.77 -14.66
CA LEU A 83 0.08 1.67 -13.21
C LEU A 83 0.66 2.87 -12.45
N ASN A 84 1.78 3.44 -12.93
CA ASN A 84 2.53 4.47 -12.22
C ASN A 84 1.73 5.73 -11.88
N PRO A 85 0.86 6.29 -12.74
CA PRO A 85 0.06 7.46 -12.37
C PRO A 85 -0.83 7.19 -11.16
N LEU A 86 -1.51 6.04 -11.12
CA LEU A 86 -2.35 5.64 -10.00
C LEU A 86 -1.53 5.41 -8.72
N ILE A 87 -0.38 4.74 -8.85
CA ILE A 87 0.52 4.46 -7.73
C ILE A 87 1.05 5.76 -7.15
N ARG A 88 1.57 6.67 -7.98
CA ARG A 88 2.10 7.98 -7.54
C ARG A 88 1.03 8.82 -6.86
N GLY A 89 -0.14 8.95 -7.47
CA GLY A 89 -1.26 9.70 -6.88
C GLY A 89 -1.65 9.16 -5.51
N TRP A 90 -1.76 7.83 -5.38
CA TRP A 90 -2.11 7.20 -4.12
C TRP A 90 -1.02 7.33 -3.05
N MET A 91 0.25 7.15 -3.44
CA MET A 91 1.39 7.32 -2.55
C MET A 91 1.57 8.77 -2.09
N ASN A 92 1.41 9.74 -2.98
CA ASN A 92 1.52 11.16 -2.65
C ASN A 92 0.43 11.59 -1.67
N TYR A 93 -0.78 11.03 -1.80
CA TYR A 93 -1.88 11.35 -0.90
C TYR A 93 -1.69 10.69 0.47
N PHE A 94 -1.49 9.38 0.53
CA PHE A 94 -1.48 8.60 1.78
C PHE A 94 -0.10 8.47 2.45
N GLY A 95 0.99 8.81 1.75
CA GLY A 95 2.36 8.64 2.24
C GLY A 95 2.83 9.66 3.27
N LYS A 96 2.08 10.74 3.46
CA LYS A 96 2.51 11.87 4.31
C LYS A 96 2.65 11.51 5.80
N PHE A 97 1.74 10.69 6.34
CA PHE A 97 1.65 10.46 7.79
C PHE A 97 2.23 9.10 8.21
N ASN A 98 1.84 8.03 7.55
CA ASN A 98 2.27 6.67 7.90
C ASN A 98 2.57 5.83 6.65
N PRO A 99 3.75 6.01 6.02
CA PRO A 99 4.12 5.29 4.80
C PRO A 99 4.13 3.76 4.98
N SER A 100 4.50 3.28 6.17
CA SER A 100 4.55 1.83 6.44
C SER A 100 3.18 1.14 6.34
N ALA A 101 2.09 1.87 6.64
CA ALA A 101 0.73 1.34 6.52
C ALA A 101 0.32 1.04 5.06
N MET A 102 1.01 1.62 4.08
CA MET A 102 0.76 1.38 2.66
C MET A 102 1.37 0.09 2.13
N ARG A 103 2.38 -0.45 2.82
CA ARG A 103 3.19 -1.59 2.34
C ARG A 103 2.34 -2.77 1.87
N GLY A 104 1.36 -3.21 2.64
CA GLY A 104 0.49 -4.33 2.28
C GLY A 104 -0.34 -4.08 1.01
N THR A 105 -0.76 -2.83 0.79
CA THR A 105 -1.52 -2.44 -0.40
C THR A 105 -0.60 -2.39 -1.63
N LEU A 106 0.59 -1.82 -1.50
CA LEU A 106 1.58 -1.77 -2.58
C LEU A 106 2.07 -3.17 -2.99
N GLN A 107 2.22 -4.10 -2.05
CA GLN A 107 2.54 -5.51 -2.35
C GLN A 107 1.45 -6.21 -3.20
N CYS A 108 0.21 -5.71 -3.19
CA CYS A 108 -0.81 -6.23 -4.09
C CYS A 108 -0.50 -5.94 -5.56
N ILE A 109 0.18 -4.83 -5.86
CA ILE A 109 0.62 -4.49 -7.23
C ILE A 109 1.64 -5.54 -7.69
N GLU A 110 2.63 -5.87 -6.86
CA GLU A 110 3.63 -6.91 -7.14
C GLU A 110 2.94 -8.23 -7.53
N ARG A 111 1.97 -8.65 -6.71
CA ARG A 111 1.20 -9.89 -6.99
C ARG A 111 0.45 -9.84 -8.32
N ARG A 112 -0.02 -8.66 -8.74
CA ARG A 112 -0.68 -8.50 -10.04
C ARG A 112 0.30 -8.54 -11.21
N VAL A 113 1.47 -7.92 -11.07
CA VAL A 113 2.54 -7.98 -12.07
C VAL A 113 3.08 -9.40 -12.21
N ILE A 114 3.28 -10.12 -11.10
CA ILE A 114 3.67 -11.53 -11.11
C ILE A 114 2.62 -12.38 -11.85
N LYS A 115 1.32 -12.17 -11.56
CA LYS A 115 0.24 -12.87 -12.26
C LYS A 115 0.27 -12.58 -13.77
N TRP A 116 0.49 -11.34 -14.16
CA TRP A 116 0.66 -10.95 -15.56
C TRP A 116 1.85 -11.68 -16.20
N ALA A 117 3.01 -11.71 -15.55
CA ALA A 117 4.18 -12.41 -16.05
C ALA A 117 3.92 -13.91 -16.23
N MET A 118 3.20 -14.54 -15.29
CA MET A 118 2.80 -15.95 -15.40
C MET A 118 1.85 -16.22 -16.56
N CYS A 119 0.97 -15.25 -16.90
CA CYS A 119 0.09 -15.36 -18.06
C CYS A 119 0.85 -15.13 -19.39
N LYS A 120 1.83 -14.21 -19.39
CA LYS A 120 2.59 -13.85 -20.58
C LYS A 120 3.65 -14.88 -20.96
N TYR A 121 4.46 -15.31 -20.01
CA TYR A 121 5.62 -16.15 -20.28
C TYR A 121 5.33 -17.63 -19.99
N LYS A 122 5.43 -18.49 -21.01
CA LYS A 122 5.21 -19.96 -20.88
C LYS A 122 6.05 -20.59 -19.76
N ASN A 123 7.30 -20.12 -19.61
CA ASN A 123 8.23 -20.64 -18.60
C ASN A 123 7.80 -20.34 -17.14
N PHE A 124 6.86 -19.42 -16.92
CA PHE A 124 6.36 -19.05 -15.60
C PHE A 124 4.99 -19.64 -15.27
N ARG A 125 4.32 -20.30 -16.23
CA ARG A 125 3.01 -20.93 -16.00
C ARG A 125 3.10 -21.94 -14.86
N GLY A 126 2.26 -21.75 -13.81
CA GLY A 126 2.26 -22.57 -12.61
C GLY A 126 3.49 -22.40 -11.69
N ARG A 127 4.48 -21.60 -12.08
CA ARG A 127 5.77 -21.46 -11.39
C ARG A 127 5.95 -20.07 -10.76
N ARG A 128 5.11 -19.72 -9.80
CA ARG A 128 5.08 -18.41 -9.17
C ARG A 128 6.46 -17.97 -8.65
N ARG A 129 7.20 -18.85 -7.95
CA ARG A 129 8.54 -18.52 -7.42
C ARG A 129 9.53 -18.08 -8.50
N ARG A 130 9.43 -18.65 -9.72
CA ARG A 130 10.28 -18.21 -10.86
C ARG A 130 9.90 -16.83 -11.35
N ALA A 131 8.60 -16.51 -11.43
CA ALA A 131 8.12 -15.20 -11.80
C ALA A 131 8.51 -14.13 -10.75
N GLU A 132 8.48 -14.46 -9.46
CA GLU A 132 8.94 -13.60 -8.38
C GLU A 132 10.45 -13.30 -8.48
N LYS A 133 11.28 -14.33 -8.70
CA LYS A 133 12.73 -14.15 -8.92
C LYS A 133 13.02 -13.29 -10.16
N TRP A 134 12.29 -13.53 -11.25
CA TRP A 134 12.41 -12.73 -12.45
C TRP A 134 12.06 -11.26 -12.18
N LEU A 135 10.96 -10.98 -11.48
CA LEU A 135 10.57 -9.61 -11.13
C LEU A 135 11.61 -8.94 -10.23
N CYS A 136 12.23 -9.69 -9.32
CA CYS A 136 13.35 -9.22 -8.50
C CYS A 136 14.56 -8.80 -9.38
N THR A 137 14.93 -9.61 -10.38
CA THR A 137 16.00 -9.27 -11.32
C THR A 137 15.66 -8.03 -12.15
N VAL A 138 14.40 -7.89 -12.59
CA VAL A 138 13.95 -6.67 -13.30
C VAL A 138 14.09 -5.44 -12.41
N ARG A 139 13.69 -5.53 -11.15
CA ARG A 139 13.81 -4.43 -10.18
C ARG A 139 15.27 -4.03 -9.93
N GLN A 140 16.19 -4.98 -9.87
CA GLN A 140 17.63 -4.68 -9.72
C GLN A 140 18.18 -3.93 -10.93
N ARG A 141 17.74 -4.27 -12.15
CA ARG A 141 18.15 -3.61 -13.38
C ARG A 141 17.51 -2.23 -13.57
N GLU A 142 16.24 -2.13 -13.26
CA GLU A 142 15.42 -0.93 -13.49
C GLU A 142 14.66 -0.53 -12.22
N PRO A 143 15.34 -0.05 -11.16
CA PRO A 143 14.73 0.23 -9.86
C PRO A 143 13.65 1.32 -9.90
N LYS A 144 13.66 2.16 -10.93
CA LYS A 144 12.67 3.24 -11.12
C LYS A 144 11.49 2.86 -12.01
N LEU A 145 11.43 1.62 -12.52
CA LEU A 145 10.39 1.20 -13.45
C LEU A 145 8.98 1.32 -12.84
N PHE A 146 8.80 0.83 -11.62
CA PHE A 146 7.54 1.02 -10.88
C PHE A 146 7.74 2.02 -9.74
N ALA A 147 6.85 3.00 -9.65
CA ALA A 147 6.93 4.10 -8.69
C ALA A 147 6.97 3.65 -7.21
N HIS A 148 6.36 2.51 -6.88
CA HIS A 148 6.30 2.00 -5.50
C HIS A 148 7.57 1.25 -5.06
N TRP A 149 8.45 0.90 -5.97
CA TRP A 149 9.64 0.13 -5.61
C TRP A 149 10.59 0.90 -4.69
N SER A 150 10.76 2.20 -4.92
CA SER A 150 11.56 3.05 -4.04
C SER A 150 11.06 3.08 -2.59
N ASN A 151 9.74 2.95 -2.38
CA ASN A 151 9.16 2.99 -1.03
C ASN A 151 9.06 1.63 -0.35
N LEU A 152 8.94 0.54 -1.12
CA LEU A 152 8.87 -0.81 -0.57
C LEU A 152 10.25 -1.35 -0.19
N TYR A 153 11.29 -0.95 -0.93
CA TYR A 153 12.60 -1.59 -0.91
C TYR A 153 13.75 -0.62 -0.62
N SER A 154 13.46 0.57 -0.12
CA SER A 154 14.49 1.57 0.28
C SER A 154 15.39 1.11 1.43
N TYR A 155 15.13 -0.05 2.02
CA TYR A 155 15.86 -0.59 3.17
C TYR A 155 16.38 -2.03 2.91
N CYS A 156 16.55 -2.42 1.65
CA CYS A 156 17.25 -3.67 1.28
C CYS A 156 18.63 -3.37 0.76
#